data_f76f2c8f2c634f019fac26477f07cc6a
#
_entry.id   f76f2c8f2c634f019fac26477f07cc6a
#
_cell.length_a   1.000
_cell.length_b   1.000
_cell.length_c   1.000
_cell.angle_alpha   90.00
_cell.angle_beta   90.00
_cell.angle_gamma   90.00
#
_symmetry.space_group_name_H-M   'P 1'
#
loop_
_entity.id
_entity.type
_entity.pdbx_description
1 polymer ?
#
loop_
_entity_poly.entity_id
_entity_poly.type
_entity_poly.pdbx_seq_one_letter_code
_entity_poly.pdbx_strand_id
1 'polypeptide(L)'
;MLQVFMHKKRLALNTGIRDKDAQVAHANIAIATSNVIGKMPGNSVQRDFLSQAFSDFIFAIVIEELGLLGGAFIVMLYLWLLIRAGRIAKRSDKHFPAFLVMGIALLLVSQAMLNMMVAVGLFPVTGQPLPLISKGGTSTLINCAYIGMILSVSRYVAEKEEQRRLAEQQVKDEKLQAAAQALILQAREMANDEDGEDNPILSEALQAVQNSDGVKATTMANDEV
;
A
#
# COMPACT_ATOMS: atom_id res chain seq x y z
N MET A 1 -36.91 46.46 -5.19
CA MET A 1 -35.87 45.61 -5.81
C MET A 1 -35.14 44.75 -4.78
N LEU A 2 -34.72 45.29 -3.65
CA LEU A 2 -33.99 44.52 -2.60
C LEU A 2 -34.81 43.38 -1.96
N GLN A 3 -36.12 43.58 -1.74
CA GLN A 3 -37.03 42.58 -1.19
C GLN A 3 -37.15 41.33 -2.11
N VAL A 4 -37.24 41.52 -3.41
CA VAL A 4 -37.34 40.45 -4.39
C VAL A 4 -36.04 39.64 -4.45
N PHE A 5 -34.90 40.31 -4.32
CA PHE A 5 -33.59 39.66 -4.27
C PHE A 5 -33.42 38.83 -3.00
N MET A 6 -33.81 39.36 -1.85
CA MET A 6 -33.77 38.64 -0.57
C MET A 6 -34.73 37.45 -0.54
N HIS A 7 -35.90 37.56 -1.13
CA HIS A 7 -36.87 36.48 -1.23
C HIS A 7 -36.34 35.35 -2.13
N LYS A 8 -35.75 35.71 -3.32
CA LYS A 8 -35.12 34.74 -4.24
C LYS A 8 -33.95 34.02 -3.58
N LYS A 9 -33.13 34.72 -2.78
CA LYS A 9 -32.01 34.15 -2.04
C LYS A 9 -32.49 33.20 -0.93
N ARG A 10 -33.59 33.55 -0.20
CA ARG A 10 -34.19 32.66 0.81
C ARG A 10 -34.81 31.42 0.16
N LEU A 11 -35.48 31.58 -1.00
CA LEU A 11 -36.07 30.46 -1.72
C LEU A 11 -34.96 29.48 -2.23
N ALA A 12 -33.90 30.01 -2.82
CA ALA A 12 -32.75 29.22 -3.27
C ALA A 12 -32.05 28.51 -2.09
N LEU A 13 -31.95 29.18 -0.93
CA LEU A 13 -31.35 28.57 0.25
C LEU A 13 -32.23 27.44 0.81
N ASN A 14 -33.56 27.66 0.87
CA ASN A 14 -34.52 26.63 1.32
C ASN A 14 -34.58 25.44 0.34
N THR A 15 -34.51 25.69 -0.96
CA THR A 15 -34.50 24.62 -1.98
C THR A 15 -33.21 23.80 -1.86
N GLY A 16 -32.06 24.44 -1.70
CA GLY A 16 -30.79 23.75 -1.52
C GLY A 16 -30.68 22.94 -0.23
N ILE A 17 -31.30 23.40 0.87
CA ILE A 17 -31.38 22.63 2.12
C ILE A 17 -32.32 21.44 1.93
N ARG A 18 -33.47 21.59 1.31
CA ARG A 18 -34.41 20.49 1.03
C ARG A 18 -33.82 19.45 0.11
N ASP A 19 -33.04 19.85 -0.89
CA ASP A 19 -32.38 18.92 -1.82
C ASP A 19 -31.31 18.09 -1.09
N LYS A 20 -30.53 18.71 -0.20
CA LYS A 20 -29.54 17.99 0.62
C LYS A 20 -30.21 17.02 1.59
N ASP A 21 -31.27 17.43 2.25
CA ASP A 21 -32.03 16.58 3.17
C ASP A 21 -32.68 15.40 2.43
N ALA A 22 -33.18 15.63 1.21
CA ALA A 22 -33.73 14.59 0.35
C ALA A 22 -32.65 13.58 -0.07
N GLN A 23 -31.44 14.06 -0.42
CA GLN A 23 -30.32 13.19 -0.79
C GLN A 23 -29.88 12.30 0.37
N VAL A 24 -29.77 12.87 1.58
CA VAL A 24 -29.48 12.09 2.80
C VAL A 24 -30.57 11.06 3.08
N ALA A 25 -31.84 11.43 2.91
CA ALA A 25 -32.95 10.51 3.09
C ALA A 25 -32.89 9.34 2.09
N HIS A 26 -32.60 9.62 0.81
CA HIS A 26 -32.43 8.57 -0.22
C HIS A 26 -31.22 7.67 0.06
N ALA A 27 -30.10 8.23 0.54
CA ALA A 27 -28.94 7.44 0.96
C ALA A 27 -29.29 6.52 2.13
N ASN A 28 -30.01 7.01 3.13
CA ASN A 28 -30.46 6.20 4.28
C ASN A 28 -31.44 5.09 3.83
N ILE A 29 -32.34 5.38 2.88
CA ILE A 29 -33.25 4.37 2.30
C ILE A 29 -32.45 3.33 1.54
N ALA A 30 -31.45 3.72 0.75
CA ALA A 30 -30.55 2.80 0.04
C ALA A 30 -29.90 1.81 1.01
N ILE A 31 -29.34 2.33 2.12
CA ILE A 31 -28.72 1.51 3.17
C ILE A 31 -29.74 0.63 3.89
N ALA A 32 -30.91 1.18 4.26
CA ALA A 32 -31.95 0.45 4.99
C ALA A 32 -32.60 -0.68 4.14
N THR A 33 -32.68 -0.49 2.83
CA THR A 33 -33.24 -1.50 1.91
C THR A 33 -32.22 -2.49 1.39
N SER A 34 -30.93 -2.29 1.70
CA SER A 34 -29.87 -3.23 1.36
C SER A 34 -29.93 -4.45 2.29
N ASN A 35 -29.90 -5.64 1.68
CA ASN A 35 -29.70 -6.90 2.41
C ASN A 35 -28.20 -7.17 2.61
N VAL A 36 -27.86 -8.24 3.33
CA VAL A 36 -26.47 -8.66 3.54
C VAL A 36 -25.72 -8.86 2.20
N ILE A 37 -26.42 -9.34 1.16
CA ILE A 37 -25.86 -9.68 -0.17
C ILE A 37 -26.09 -8.54 -1.20
N GLY A 38 -26.98 -7.56 -0.92
CA GLY A 38 -27.36 -6.49 -1.84
C GLY A 38 -28.32 -6.91 -2.95
N LYS A 39 -28.64 -5.94 -3.82
CA LYS A 39 -29.60 -6.11 -4.95
C LYS A 39 -28.93 -6.55 -6.27
N MET A 40 -27.65 -6.83 -6.27
CA MET A 40 -26.75 -7.05 -7.42
C MET A 40 -26.33 -5.75 -8.14
N PRO A 41 -25.10 -5.73 -8.73
CA PRO A 41 -24.58 -4.58 -9.47
C PRO A 41 -25.52 -4.16 -10.62
N GLY A 42 -25.81 -2.86 -10.68
CA GLY A 42 -26.67 -2.27 -11.71
C GLY A 42 -28.16 -2.16 -11.34
N ASN A 43 -28.63 -2.77 -10.25
CA ASN A 43 -30.03 -2.74 -9.81
C ASN A 43 -30.32 -1.71 -8.69
N SER A 44 -29.47 -0.69 -8.56
CA SER A 44 -29.73 0.40 -7.63
C SER A 44 -30.91 1.25 -8.12
N VAL A 45 -31.95 1.33 -7.32
CA VAL A 45 -33.12 2.17 -7.58
C VAL A 45 -32.86 3.62 -7.17
N GLN A 46 -32.05 3.84 -6.14
CA GLN A 46 -31.79 5.17 -5.58
C GLN A 46 -30.77 5.97 -6.41
N ARG A 47 -29.97 5.30 -7.27
CA ARG A 47 -28.97 5.93 -8.13
C ARG A 47 -29.55 7.04 -9.02
N ASP A 48 -30.74 6.83 -9.57
CA ASP A 48 -31.34 7.76 -10.51
C ASP A 48 -31.97 8.99 -9.81
N PHE A 49 -32.22 8.89 -8.50
CA PHE A 49 -32.78 9.97 -7.69
C PHE A 49 -31.71 10.85 -7.04
N LEU A 50 -30.45 10.41 -6.94
CA LEU A 50 -29.38 11.20 -6.39
C LEU A 50 -28.63 11.95 -7.50
N SER A 51 -28.78 13.27 -7.56
CA SER A 51 -28.08 14.12 -8.54
C SER A 51 -26.55 14.11 -8.38
N GLN A 52 -26.04 13.83 -7.17
CA GLN A 52 -24.60 13.68 -6.84
C GLN A 52 -24.23 12.26 -6.41
N ALA A 53 -24.98 11.27 -6.88
CA ALA A 53 -24.83 9.87 -6.53
C ALA A 53 -23.40 9.33 -6.69
N PHE A 54 -22.77 9.70 -7.80
CA PHE A 54 -21.43 9.21 -8.16
C PHE A 54 -20.28 9.98 -7.50
N SER A 55 -20.57 11.09 -6.80
CA SER A 55 -19.56 11.89 -6.09
C SER A 55 -19.58 11.59 -4.61
N ASP A 56 -20.58 12.05 -3.90
CA ASP A 56 -20.59 12.13 -2.44
C ASP A 56 -21.25 10.92 -1.78
N PHE A 57 -22.21 10.27 -2.45
CA PHE A 57 -23.03 9.18 -1.92
C PHE A 57 -22.72 7.82 -2.57
N ILE A 58 -21.58 7.70 -3.25
CA ILE A 58 -21.20 6.45 -3.93
C ILE A 58 -21.16 5.26 -2.97
N PHE A 59 -20.76 5.49 -1.70
CA PHE A 59 -20.72 4.45 -0.68
C PHE A 59 -22.10 3.89 -0.35
N ALA A 60 -23.15 4.73 -0.30
CA ALA A 60 -24.53 4.29 -0.08
C ALA A 60 -25.02 3.42 -1.24
N ILE A 61 -24.66 3.78 -2.50
CA ILE A 61 -24.98 2.98 -3.70
C ILE A 61 -24.26 1.64 -3.65
N VAL A 62 -22.98 1.62 -3.27
CA VAL A 62 -22.22 0.37 -3.14
C VAL A 62 -22.86 -0.56 -2.10
N ILE A 63 -23.35 -0.01 -0.99
CA ILE A 63 -24.08 -0.81 0.02
C ILE A 63 -25.41 -1.30 -0.55
N GLU A 64 -26.14 -0.51 -1.35
CA GLU A 64 -27.39 -0.95 -1.97
C GLU A 64 -27.16 -2.10 -2.97
N GLU A 65 -26.12 -2.00 -3.82
CA GLU A 65 -25.83 -2.97 -4.87
C GLU A 65 -25.14 -4.24 -4.37
N LEU A 66 -24.08 -4.09 -3.55
CA LEU A 66 -23.23 -5.19 -3.06
C LEU A 66 -23.58 -5.64 -1.63
N GLY A 67 -24.51 -4.96 -0.99
CA GLY A 67 -24.88 -5.24 0.39
C GLY A 67 -23.88 -4.73 1.41
N LEU A 68 -24.12 -5.09 2.66
CA LEU A 68 -23.23 -4.77 3.77
C LEU A 68 -21.83 -5.37 3.58
N LEU A 69 -21.74 -6.52 2.93
CA LEU A 69 -20.46 -7.17 2.58
C LEU A 69 -19.62 -6.30 1.65
N GLY A 70 -20.23 -5.64 0.65
CA GLY A 70 -19.54 -4.72 -0.26
C GLY A 70 -19.00 -3.50 0.46
N GLY A 71 -19.78 -2.91 1.37
CA GLY A 71 -19.34 -1.81 2.22
C GLY A 71 -18.16 -2.21 3.12
N ALA A 72 -18.25 -3.36 3.79
CA ALA A 72 -17.18 -3.90 4.63
C ALA A 72 -15.89 -4.18 3.83
N PHE A 73 -16.03 -4.67 2.60
CA PHE A 73 -14.90 -4.91 1.69
C PHE A 73 -14.17 -3.61 1.35
N ILE A 74 -14.89 -2.51 1.07
CA ILE A 74 -14.28 -1.20 0.83
C ILE A 74 -13.52 -0.70 2.05
N VAL A 75 -14.12 -0.79 3.25
CA VAL A 75 -13.44 -0.41 4.50
C VAL A 75 -12.15 -1.23 4.69
N MET A 76 -12.21 -2.54 4.42
CA MET A 76 -11.05 -3.43 4.51
C MET A 76 -9.93 -3.01 3.54
N LEU A 77 -10.26 -2.57 2.31
CA LEU A 77 -9.28 -2.08 1.34
C LEU A 77 -8.55 -0.83 1.85
N TYR A 78 -9.26 0.15 2.42
CA TYR A 78 -8.62 1.33 3.00
C TYR A 78 -7.76 1.00 4.22
N LEU A 79 -8.22 0.08 5.06
CA LEU A 79 -7.42 -0.41 6.19
C LEU A 79 -6.15 -1.14 5.72
N TRP A 80 -6.27 -1.96 4.67
CA TRP A 80 -5.12 -2.61 4.03
C TRP A 80 -4.13 -1.59 3.48
N LEU A 81 -4.61 -0.54 2.79
CA LEU A 81 -3.78 0.54 2.29
C LEU A 81 -3.01 1.21 3.44
N LEU A 82 -3.67 1.51 4.55
CA LEU A 82 -3.03 2.10 5.74
C LEU A 82 -1.95 1.19 6.33
N ILE A 83 -2.26 -0.09 6.50
CA ILE A 83 -1.31 -1.10 7.01
C ILE A 83 -0.11 -1.22 6.06
N ARG A 84 -0.35 -1.24 4.75
CA ARG A 84 0.69 -1.32 3.73
C ARG A 84 1.61 -0.10 3.78
N ALA A 85 1.05 1.10 3.84
CA ALA A 85 1.80 2.35 3.98
C ALA A 85 2.63 2.36 5.28
N GLY A 86 2.06 1.90 6.39
CA GLY A 86 2.76 1.75 7.67
C GLY A 86 3.96 0.79 7.61
N ARG A 87 3.83 -0.30 6.86
CA ARG A 87 4.96 -1.23 6.64
C ARG A 87 6.07 -0.59 5.82
N ILE A 88 5.73 0.16 4.75
CA ILE A 88 6.72 0.89 3.94
C ILE A 88 7.43 1.94 4.79
N ALA A 89 6.68 2.72 5.59
CA ALA A 89 7.24 3.73 6.46
C ALA A 89 8.22 3.15 7.51
N LYS A 90 7.89 1.99 8.11
CA LYS A 90 8.77 1.31 9.08
C LYS A 90 10.06 0.76 8.47
N ARG A 91 10.07 0.44 7.19
CA ARG A 91 11.25 -0.08 6.48
C ARG A 91 12.15 1.02 5.94
N SER A 92 11.67 2.27 5.93
CA SER A 92 12.45 3.41 5.46
C SER A 92 13.46 3.87 6.50
N ASP A 93 14.74 3.92 6.15
CA ASP A 93 15.81 4.45 7.01
C ASP A 93 15.75 5.96 7.18
N LYS A 94 15.16 6.66 6.20
CA LYS A 94 15.05 8.11 6.22
C LYS A 94 13.69 8.53 6.77
N HIS A 95 13.68 9.48 7.68
CA HIS A 95 12.47 10.00 8.30
C HIS A 95 11.53 10.68 7.29
N PHE A 96 12.06 11.45 6.34
CA PHE A 96 11.23 12.20 5.39
C PHE A 96 10.33 11.30 4.50
N PRO A 97 10.84 10.27 3.79
CA PRO A 97 9.99 9.37 3.02
C PRO A 97 8.99 8.60 3.89
N ALA A 98 9.37 8.22 5.11
CA ALA A 98 8.49 7.53 6.04
C ALA A 98 7.28 8.40 6.43
N PHE A 99 7.52 9.66 6.83
CA PHE A 99 6.44 10.59 7.17
C PHE A 99 5.60 10.98 5.97
N LEU A 100 6.19 11.13 4.78
CA LEU A 100 5.48 11.43 3.54
C LEU A 100 4.46 10.33 3.23
N VAL A 101 4.87 9.06 3.21
CA VAL A 101 3.97 7.93 2.93
C VAL A 101 2.88 7.80 3.97
N MET A 102 3.22 7.93 5.26
CA MET A 102 2.27 7.85 6.34
C MET A 102 1.26 9.00 6.29
N GLY A 103 1.71 10.23 6.03
CA GLY A 103 0.85 11.40 5.92
C GLY A 103 -0.15 11.30 4.76
N ILE A 104 0.31 10.88 3.58
CA ILE A 104 -0.55 10.67 2.42
C ILE A 104 -1.58 9.55 2.68
N ALA A 105 -1.15 8.42 3.27
CA ALA A 105 -2.06 7.32 3.58
C ALA A 105 -3.11 7.72 4.59
N LEU A 106 -2.74 8.43 5.66
CA LEU A 106 -3.68 8.95 6.66
C LEU A 106 -4.65 9.95 6.03
N LEU A 107 -4.20 10.84 5.14
CA LEU A 107 -5.05 11.78 4.43
C LEU A 107 -6.09 11.05 3.58
N LEU A 108 -5.70 10.06 2.79
CA LEU A 108 -6.62 9.27 1.97
C LEU A 108 -7.64 8.51 2.82
N VAL A 109 -7.18 7.85 3.89
CA VAL A 109 -8.06 7.05 4.76
C VAL A 109 -9.01 7.95 5.56
N SER A 110 -8.55 9.08 6.10
CA SER A 110 -9.41 10.01 6.82
C SER A 110 -10.49 10.62 5.92
N GLN A 111 -10.13 10.98 4.68
CA GLN A 111 -11.10 11.45 3.68
C GLN A 111 -12.14 10.37 3.34
N ALA A 112 -11.71 9.12 3.16
CA ALA A 112 -12.62 8.00 2.94
C ALA A 112 -13.57 7.77 4.13
N MET A 113 -13.05 7.79 5.35
CA MET A 113 -13.87 7.64 6.56
C MET A 113 -14.90 8.75 6.70
N LEU A 114 -14.51 10.01 6.46
CA LEU A 114 -15.44 11.12 6.49
C LEU A 114 -16.57 10.95 5.46
N ASN A 115 -16.26 10.55 4.22
CA ASN A 115 -17.27 10.27 3.21
C ASN A 115 -18.23 9.15 3.64
N MET A 116 -17.69 8.05 4.18
CA MET A 116 -18.49 6.93 4.68
C MET A 116 -19.41 7.37 5.83
N MET A 117 -18.93 8.19 6.78
CA MET A 117 -19.74 8.74 7.87
C MET A 117 -20.86 9.65 7.37
N VAL A 118 -20.59 10.47 6.34
CA VAL A 118 -21.62 11.28 5.66
C VAL A 118 -22.67 10.39 5.00
N ALA A 119 -22.25 9.34 4.30
CA ALA A 119 -23.14 8.41 3.61
C ALA A 119 -24.09 7.66 4.57
N VAL A 120 -23.63 7.34 5.79
CA VAL A 120 -24.45 6.69 6.86
C VAL A 120 -25.24 7.72 7.70
N GLY A 121 -25.14 9.01 7.38
CA GLY A 121 -25.88 10.07 8.10
C GLY A 121 -25.30 10.45 9.47
N LEU A 122 -24.10 10.00 9.82
CA LEU A 122 -23.42 10.34 11.07
C LEU A 122 -22.78 11.74 11.04
N PHE A 123 -22.51 12.26 9.85
CA PHE A 123 -21.86 13.56 9.66
C PHE A 123 -22.61 14.40 8.63
N PRO A 124 -22.61 15.73 8.74
CA PRO A 124 -23.24 16.60 7.75
C PRO A 124 -22.56 16.48 6.39
N VAL A 125 -23.29 16.68 5.30
CA VAL A 125 -22.80 16.58 3.93
C VAL A 125 -21.68 17.58 3.68
N THR A 126 -20.47 17.08 3.46
CA THR A 126 -19.26 17.88 3.26
C THR A 126 -18.88 18.06 1.79
N GLY A 127 -19.48 17.30 0.86
CA GLY A 127 -19.13 17.33 -0.57
C GLY A 127 -17.75 16.72 -0.87
N GLN A 128 -17.23 15.88 0.01
CA GLN A 128 -15.94 15.21 -0.17
C GLN A 128 -16.15 13.88 -0.92
N PRO A 129 -15.57 13.71 -2.13
CA PRO A 129 -15.69 12.46 -2.86
C PRO A 129 -14.90 11.34 -2.17
N LEU A 130 -15.39 10.10 -2.30
CA LEU A 130 -14.68 8.92 -1.82
C LEU A 130 -13.41 8.71 -2.66
N PRO A 131 -12.21 8.72 -2.07
CA PRO A 131 -10.96 8.56 -2.81
C PRO A 131 -10.94 7.28 -3.64
N LEU A 132 -10.43 7.33 -4.87
CA LEU A 132 -10.27 6.22 -5.82
C LEU A 132 -11.54 5.59 -6.39
N ILE A 133 -12.69 5.72 -5.74
CA ILE A 133 -13.95 5.06 -6.14
C ILE A 133 -14.91 6.07 -6.75
N SER A 134 -14.93 7.31 -6.24
CA SER A 134 -15.84 8.35 -6.66
C SER A 134 -15.44 8.94 -8.02
N LYS A 135 -16.44 9.25 -8.85
CA LYS A 135 -16.26 9.88 -10.17
C LYS A 135 -16.04 11.39 -10.00
N GLY A 136 -14.81 11.79 -9.68
CA GLY A 136 -14.40 13.20 -9.63
C GLY A 136 -13.16 13.42 -10.50
N GLY A 137 -13.23 14.20 -11.59
CA GLY A 137 -12.13 14.36 -12.54
C GLY A 137 -10.82 14.84 -11.89
N THR A 138 -10.85 15.96 -11.18
CA THR A 138 -9.68 16.53 -10.47
C THR A 138 -9.28 15.70 -9.25
N SER A 139 -10.25 15.17 -8.49
CA SER A 139 -9.98 14.32 -7.33
C SER A 139 -9.25 13.03 -7.72
N THR A 140 -9.63 12.41 -8.84
CA THR A 140 -8.97 11.20 -9.36
C THR A 140 -7.52 11.47 -9.70
N LEU A 141 -7.21 12.59 -10.38
CA LEU A 141 -5.83 12.96 -10.71
C LEU A 141 -4.97 13.16 -9.46
N ILE A 142 -5.49 13.84 -8.45
CA ILE A 142 -4.79 14.07 -7.19
C ILE A 142 -4.55 12.74 -6.45
N ASN A 143 -5.56 11.87 -6.39
CA ASN A 143 -5.44 10.57 -5.76
C ASN A 143 -4.45 9.66 -6.49
N CYS A 144 -4.38 9.70 -7.81
CA CYS A 144 -3.37 9.00 -8.61
C CYS A 144 -1.95 9.51 -8.29
N ALA A 145 -1.78 10.83 -8.15
CA ALA A 145 -0.51 11.42 -7.73
C ALA A 145 -0.10 10.95 -6.32
N TYR A 146 -1.03 10.90 -5.37
CA TYR A 146 -0.76 10.39 -4.02
C TYR A 146 -0.30 8.92 -4.04
N ILE A 147 -0.98 8.06 -4.80
CA ILE A 147 -0.56 6.67 -4.95
C ILE A 147 0.79 6.57 -5.67
N GLY A 148 1.03 7.37 -6.69
CA GLY A 148 2.32 7.45 -7.37
C GLY A 148 3.47 7.79 -6.42
N MET A 149 3.27 8.73 -5.50
CA MET A 149 4.25 9.07 -4.46
C MET A 149 4.49 7.90 -3.50
N ILE A 150 3.44 7.21 -3.04
CA ILE A 150 3.58 6.03 -2.17
C ILE A 150 4.36 4.92 -2.88
N LEU A 151 4.07 4.65 -4.15
CA LEU A 151 4.76 3.63 -4.95
C LEU A 151 6.22 3.98 -5.21
N SER A 152 6.53 5.26 -5.49
CA SER A 152 7.89 5.75 -5.68
C SER A 152 8.75 5.52 -4.44
N VAL A 153 8.24 5.87 -3.26
CA VAL A 153 8.93 5.59 -1.99
C VAL A 153 9.06 4.09 -1.74
N SER A 154 8.02 3.30 -2.05
CA SER A 154 8.06 1.85 -1.89
C SER A 154 9.18 1.21 -2.72
N ARG A 155 9.37 1.64 -3.98
CA ARG A 155 10.48 1.18 -4.83
C ARG A 155 11.83 1.55 -4.24
N TYR A 156 12.00 2.81 -3.84
CA TYR A 156 13.24 3.27 -3.22
C TYR A 156 13.63 2.46 -1.97
N VAL A 157 12.65 2.14 -1.12
CA VAL A 157 12.88 1.32 0.08
C VAL A 157 13.24 -0.12 -0.31
N ALA A 158 12.57 -0.71 -1.29
CA ALA A 158 12.84 -2.06 -1.75
C ALA A 158 14.25 -2.20 -2.36
N GLU A 159 14.65 -1.27 -3.21
CA GLU A 159 15.99 -1.23 -3.82
C GLU A 159 17.10 -1.11 -2.74
N LYS A 160 16.87 -0.31 -1.71
CA LYS A 160 17.82 -0.19 -0.59
C LYS A 160 17.90 -1.44 0.29
N GLU A 161 16.77 -2.10 0.55
CA GLU A 161 16.76 -3.37 1.28
C GLU A 161 17.53 -4.45 0.51
N GLU A 162 17.38 -4.50 -0.80
CA GLU A 162 18.10 -5.45 -1.66
C GLU A 162 19.62 -5.19 -1.62
N GLN A 163 20.03 -3.92 -1.78
CA GLN A 163 21.45 -3.55 -1.66
C GLN A 163 22.05 -3.93 -0.30
N ARG A 164 21.30 -3.74 0.79
CA ARG A 164 21.75 -4.16 2.12
C ARG A 164 21.91 -5.66 2.25
N ARG A 165 20.94 -6.44 1.73
CA ARG A 165 21.01 -7.90 1.76
C ARG A 165 22.22 -8.41 0.99
N LEU A 166 22.50 -7.83 -0.18
CA LEU A 166 23.68 -8.17 -0.98
C LEU A 166 24.98 -7.83 -0.25
N ALA A 167 25.06 -6.65 0.37
CA ALA A 167 26.22 -6.24 1.17
C ALA A 167 26.42 -7.13 2.40
N GLU A 168 25.34 -7.51 3.11
CA GLU A 168 25.41 -8.43 4.25
C GLU A 168 25.86 -9.85 3.82
N GLN A 169 25.43 -10.31 2.66
CA GLN A 169 25.87 -11.58 2.08
C GLN A 169 27.35 -11.54 1.73
N GLN A 170 27.82 -10.48 1.08
CA GLN A 170 29.24 -10.31 0.75
C GLN A 170 30.14 -10.34 2.01
N VAL A 171 29.76 -9.59 3.05
CA VAL A 171 30.51 -9.59 4.33
C VAL A 171 30.50 -10.97 4.99
N LYS A 172 29.39 -11.71 4.89
CA LYS A 172 29.28 -13.06 5.44
C LYS A 172 30.18 -14.04 4.68
N ASP A 173 30.19 -13.94 3.34
CA ASP A 173 31.02 -14.77 2.48
C ASP A 173 32.51 -14.47 2.68
N GLU A 174 32.87 -13.19 2.83
CA GLU A 174 34.25 -12.77 3.14
C GLU A 174 34.73 -13.32 4.48
N LYS A 175 33.89 -13.22 5.53
CA LYS A 175 34.20 -13.82 6.83
C LYS A 175 34.35 -15.33 6.77
N LEU A 176 33.52 -16.01 6.00
CA LEU A 176 33.59 -17.46 5.82
C LEU A 176 34.90 -17.86 5.11
N GLN A 177 35.30 -17.11 4.08
CA GLN A 177 36.57 -17.32 3.37
C GLN A 177 37.77 -17.05 4.28
N ALA A 178 37.75 -15.98 5.06
CA ALA A 178 38.80 -15.67 6.01
C ALA A 178 38.96 -16.75 7.10
N ALA A 179 37.83 -17.27 7.60
CA ALA A 179 37.83 -18.38 8.57
C ALA A 179 38.37 -19.68 7.96
N ALA A 180 37.99 -19.97 6.70
CA ALA A 180 38.50 -21.14 5.98
C ALA A 180 40.01 -21.03 5.74
N GLN A 181 40.51 -19.86 5.34
CA GLN A 181 41.93 -19.63 5.16
C GLN A 181 42.72 -19.74 6.48
N ALA A 182 42.16 -19.23 7.59
CA ALA A 182 42.79 -19.36 8.92
C ALA A 182 42.90 -20.85 9.34
N LEU A 183 41.86 -21.66 9.08
CA LEU A 183 41.89 -23.09 9.37
C LEU A 183 42.90 -23.83 8.52
N ILE A 184 43.05 -23.48 7.23
CA ILE A 184 44.06 -24.05 6.36
C ILE A 184 45.49 -23.70 6.84
N LEU A 185 45.70 -22.47 7.27
CA LEU A 185 47.03 -22.05 7.83
C LEU A 185 47.34 -22.80 9.10
N GLN A 186 46.36 -22.96 10.02
CA GLN A 186 46.55 -23.75 11.25
C GLN A 186 46.81 -25.22 10.95
N ALA A 187 46.07 -25.82 10.00
CA ALA A 187 46.32 -27.21 9.57
C ALA A 187 47.72 -27.38 8.97
N ARG A 188 48.22 -26.37 8.24
CA ARG A 188 49.56 -26.39 7.64
C ARG A 188 50.67 -26.21 8.68
N GLU A 189 50.45 -25.40 9.72
CA GLU A 189 51.38 -25.28 10.85
C GLU A 189 51.49 -26.59 11.63
N MET A 190 50.34 -27.26 11.92
CA MET A 190 50.34 -28.57 12.62
C MET A 190 50.99 -29.67 11.78
N ALA A 191 50.83 -29.64 10.46
CA ALA A 191 51.48 -30.60 9.57
C ALA A 191 52.99 -30.38 9.38
N ASN A 192 53.51 -29.17 9.65
CA ASN A 192 54.92 -28.86 9.60
C ASN A 192 55.66 -29.27 10.90
N ASP A 193 54.94 -29.42 12.00
CA ASP A 193 55.50 -29.84 13.28
C ASP A 193 55.54 -31.36 13.50
N GLU A 194 54.80 -32.15 12.65
CA GLU A 194 54.89 -33.61 12.60
C GLU A 194 55.70 -34.01 11.37
N ASP A 195 56.89 -34.57 11.60
CA ASP A 195 57.85 -35.06 10.62
C ASP A 195 57.18 -35.78 9.42
N GLY A 196 57.19 -35.16 8.26
CA GLY A 196 57.40 -35.72 6.91
C GLY A 196 56.60 -36.93 6.43
N GLU A 197 55.36 -37.18 6.85
CA GLU A 197 54.51 -38.19 6.21
C GLU A 197 53.28 -37.54 5.51
N ASP A 198 53.11 -37.86 4.22
CA ASP A 198 51.98 -37.40 3.38
C ASP A 198 50.65 -37.66 4.06
N ASN A 199 50.05 -36.62 4.62
CA ASN A 199 48.74 -36.72 5.27
C ASN A 199 47.64 -36.62 4.21
N PRO A 200 46.91 -37.72 3.87
CA PRO A 200 45.95 -37.77 2.78
C PRO A 200 44.77 -36.79 3.03
N ILE A 201 44.49 -36.42 4.28
CA ILE A 201 43.42 -35.49 4.66
C ILE A 201 43.75 -34.04 4.18
N LEU A 202 45.05 -33.68 4.17
CA LEU A 202 45.49 -32.35 3.73
C LEU A 202 45.38 -32.18 2.22
N SER A 203 45.63 -33.23 1.46
CA SER A 203 45.51 -33.23 -0.02
C SER A 203 44.03 -33.15 -0.45
N GLU A 204 43.12 -33.80 0.28
CA GLU A 204 41.69 -33.80 -0.01
C GLU A 204 41.06 -32.44 0.35
N ALA A 205 41.46 -31.79 1.47
CA ALA A 205 41.03 -30.45 1.85
C ALA A 205 41.51 -29.38 0.86
N LEU A 206 42.73 -29.45 0.36
CA LEU A 206 43.27 -28.56 -0.68
C LEU A 206 42.54 -28.72 -2.02
N GLN A 207 42.19 -29.95 -2.43
CA GLN A 207 41.40 -30.20 -3.61
C GLN A 207 39.96 -29.68 -3.50
N ALA A 208 39.33 -29.80 -2.33
CA ALA A 208 37.99 -29.28 -2.09
C ALA A 208 37.94 -27.75 -2.20
N VAL A 209 38.97 -27.03 -1.73
CA VAL A 209 39.07 -25.57 -1.82
C VAL A 209 39.33 -25.12 -3.26
N GLN A 210 40.21 -25.78 -4.00
CA GLN A 210 40.46 -25.49 -5.40
C GLN A 210 39.22 -25.72 -6.28
N ASN A 211 38.42 -26.75 -6.00
CA ASN A 211 37.16 -26.97 -6.68
C ASN A 211 36.09 -25.93 -6.37
N SER A 212 36.08 -25.33 -5.16
CA SER A 212 35.13 -24.26 -4.79
C SER A 212 35.44 -22.94 -5.53
N ASP A 213 36.69 -22.64 -5.81
CA ASP A 213 37.09 -21.45 -6.58
C ASP A 213 36.77 -21.62 -8.08
N GLY A 214 36.86 -22.83 -8.61
CA GLY A 214 36.49 -23.16 -10.00
C GLY A 214 35.00 -23.02 -10.28
N VAL A 215 34.15 -23.33 -9.33
CA VAL A 215 32.68 -23.19 -9.46
C VAL A 215 32.25 -21.71 -9.46
N LYS A 216 32.91 -20.83 -8.70
CA LYS A 216 32.63 -19.38 -8.69
C LYS A 216 33.00 -18.71 -10.03
N ALA A 217 34.09 -19.10 -10.66
CA ALA A 217 34.51 -18.56 -11.97
C ALA A 217 33.50 -18.88 -13.08
N THR A 218 32.83 -20.03 -13.00
CA THR A 218 31.86 -20.49 -14.01
C THR A 218 30.48 -19.82 -13.81
N THR A 219 30.12 -19.44 -12.57
CA THR A 219 28.82 -18.77 -12.28
C THR A 219 28.86 -17.30 -12.69
N MET A 220 29.99 -16.61 -12.55
CA MET A 220 30.14 -15.22 -13.00
C MET A 220 30.20 -15.06 -14.53
N ALA A 221 30.62 -16.08 -15.25
CA ALA A 221 30.65 -16.06 -16.71
C ALA A 221 29.27 -16.30 -17.37
N ASN A 222 28.31 -16.84 -16.65
CA ASN A 222 26.95 -17.10 -17.15
C ASN A 222 25.93 -15.97 -16.88
N ASP A 223 26.25 -14.98 -16.05
CA ASP A 223 25.38 -13.84 -15.77
C ASP A 223 25.65 -12.62 -16.70
N GLU A 224 26.58 -12.74 -17.66
CA GLU A 224 26.89 -11.70 -18.66
C GLU A 224 26.39 -12.01 -20.09
N VAL A 225 25.42 -12.92 -20.26
CA VAL A 225 24.83 -13.21 -21.59
C VAL A 225 23.36 -12.83 -21.65
#